data_563051e4731b55a4d1ab655efea91587
#
_entry.id   563051e4731b55a4d1ab655efea91587
#
_cell.length_a   1.000
_cell.length_b   1.000
_cell.length_c   1.000
_cell.angle_alpha   90.00
_cell.angle_beta   90.00
_cell.angle_gamma   90.00
#
_symmetry.space_group_name_H-M   'P 1'
#
loop_
_entity.id
_entity.type
_entity.pdbx_description
1 polymer ?
#
loop_
_entity_poly.entity_id
_entity_poly.type
_entity_poly.pdbx_seq_one_letter_code
_entity_poly.pdbx_strand_id
1 'polypeptide(L)'
;YETSHCEEFYYKMRNIDRDIVTFSNLPIVEKAARTIYLNRTCYNGLYRVNKQGFFNTPIGRNSSIQIVNEKGILGISEYLNMAKVEILNGDYHIPLQIATKNDFVFLDPPYYPTNKDSFLRYDVSPFGIQEQLDLKEVCDQLNEKNIRFIETNSDCEEIRKLYSEYRQIEVDVRRCINAKVNGRRGKELIICNY
;
A
#
# COMPACT_ATOMS: atom_id res chain seq x y z
N TYR A 1 10.52 -3.23 22.69
CA TYR A 1 9.88 -4.19 21.77
C TYR A 1 10.80 -5.39 21.45
N GLU A 2 12.06 -5.18 21.05
CA GLU A 2 12.96 -6.29 20.70
C GLU A 2 13.24 -7.22 21.88
N THR A 3 13.57 -6.67 23.02
CA THR A 3 13.90 -7.44 24.25
C THR A 3 12.70 -8.18 24.83
N SER A 4 11.49 -7.76 24.51
CA SER A 4 10.23 -8.34 25.03
C SER A 4 9.53 -9.21 24.00
N HIS A 5 10.11 -9.41 22.81
CA HIS A 5 9.42 -10.12 21.74
C HIS A 5 9.16 -11.58 22.08
N CYS A 6 7.90 -11.89 22.29
CA CYS A 6 7.35 -13.23 22.44
C CYS A 6 5.89 -13.23 21.97
N GLU A 7 5.26 -14.40 21.89
CA GLU A 7 3.88 -14.51 21.42
C GLU A 7 2.91 -13.72 22.30
N GLU A 8 3.03 -13.79 23.59
CA GLU A 8 2.18 -13.06 24.54
C GLU A 8 2.32 -11.54 24.35
N PHE A 9 3.55 -11.04 24.25
CA PHE A 9 3.81 -9.63 24.02
C PHE A 9 3.28 -9.17 22.66
N TYR A 10 3.44 -10.01 21.61
CA TYR A 10 2.90 -9.69 20.29
C TYR A 10 1.37 -9.47 20.35
N TYR A 11 0.63 -10.40 20.95
CA TYR A 11 -0.81 -10.28 21.04
C TYR A 11 -1.26 -9.13 21.96
N LYS A 12 -0.50 -8.84 23.01
CA LYS A 12 -0.71 -7.64 23.83
C LYS A 12 -0.61 -6.37 22.97
N MET A 13 0.47 -6.21 22.20
CA MET A 13 0.65 -5.06 21.31
C MET A 13 -0.40 -5.02 20.21
N ARG A 14 -0.75 -6.17 19.64
CA ARG A 14 -1.81 -6.25 18.62
C ARG A 14 -3.16 -5.77 19.15
N ASN A 15 -3.48 -6.10 20.37
CA ASN A 15 -4.81 -5.85 20.94
C ASN A 15 -4.99 -4.43 21.47
N ILE A 16 -3.97 -3.59 21.54
CA ILE A 16 -4.09 -2.20 22.03
C ILE A 16 -5.11 -1.39 21.23
N ASP A 17 -5.22 -1.61 19.91
CA ASP A 17 -6.16 -0.88 19.06
C ASP A 17 -7.64 -1.24 19.29
N ARG A 18 -7.94 -2.31 20.05
CA ARG A 18 -9.31 -2.68 20.42
C ARG A 18 -9.87 -1.81 21.56
N ASP A 19 -9.00 -1.26 22.38
CA ASP A 19 -9.36 -0.22 23.31
C ASP A 19 -9.11 1.15 22.64
N ILE A 20 -10.18 1.68 22.02
CA ILE A 20 -10.13 2.91 21.22
C ILE A 20 -9.66 4.08 22.08
N VAL A 21 -10.06 4.15 23.35
CA VAL A 21 -9.68 5.24 24.27
C VAL A 21 -8.19 5.18 24.55
N THR A 22 -7.69 4.03 24.98
CA THR A 22 -6.26 3.81 25.21
C THR A 22 -5.44 4.08 23.95
N PHE A 23 -5.87 3.53 22.81
CA PHE A 23 -5.14 3.71 21.55
C PHE A 23 -5.11 5.17 21.09
N SER A 24 -6.23 5.88 21.20
CA SER A 24 -6.31 7.30 20.79
C SER A 24 -5.37 8.18 21.60
N ASN A 25 -5.20 7.88 22.89
CA ASN A 25 -4.36 8.63 23.82
C ASN A 25 -2.87 8.26 23.75
N LEU A 26 -2.48 7.19 23.02
CA LEU A 26 -1.07 6.86 22.85
C LEU A 26 -0.32 7.98 22.13
N PRO A 27 0.90 8.32 22.57
CA PRO A 27 1.79 9.20 21.83
C PRO A 27 2.00 8.71 20.39
N ILE A 28 2.15 9.63 19.44
CA ILE A 28 2.31 9.29 18.03
C ILE A 28 3.54 8.40 17.77
N VAL A 29 4.61 8.60 18.53
CA VAL A 29 5.83 7.77 18.46
C VAL A 29 5.54 6.34 18.88
N GLU A 30 4.72 6.12 19.89
CA GLU A 30 4.34 4.77 20.34
C GLU A 30 3.42 4.08 19.32
N LYS A 31 2.50 4.81 18.69
CA LYS A 31 1.68 4.30 17.58
C LYS A 31 2.56 3.87 16.40
N ALA A 32 3.54 4.69 16.04
CA ALA A 32 4.48 4.39 14.97
C ALA A 32 5.35 3.17 15.31
N ALA A 33 5.93 3.12 16.52
CA ALA A 33 6.73 2.01 16.99
C ALA A 33 5.94 0.69 17.02
N ARG A 34 4.68 0.73 17.50
CA ARG A 34 3.77 -0.42 17.46
C ARG A 34 3.52 -0.88 16.03
N THR A 35 3.26 0.03 15.11
CA THR A 35 2.98 -0.30 13.71
C THR A 35 4.19 -0.98 13.06
N ILE A 36 5.40 -0.43 13.24
CA ILE A 36 6.64 -1.02 12.74
C ILE A 36 6.85 -2.42 13.36
N TYR A 37 6.70 -2.54 14.67
CA TYR A 37 6.84 -3.81 15.39
C TYR A 37 5.88 -4.87 14.83
N LEU A 38 4.58 -4.59 14.77
CA LEU A 38 3.59 -5.54 14.28
C LEU A 38 3.84 -5.92 12.82
N ASN A 39 4.15 -4.95 11.95
CA ASN A 39 4.43 -5.24 10.55
C ASN A 39 5.68 -6.10 10.35
N ARG A 40 6.71 -5.90 11.18
CA ARG A 40 7.96 -6.69 11.12
C ARG A 40 7.80 -8.10 11.67
N THR A 41 6.97 -8.28 12.68
CA THR A 41 6.85 -9.55 13.44
C THR A 41 5.61 -10.36 13.10
N CYS A 42 4.68 -9.83 12.33
CA CYS A 42 3.49 -10.56 11.89
C CYS A 42 3.79 -11.55 10.77
N TYR A 43 2.84 -12.44 10.51
CA TYR A 43 2.92 -13.44 9.46
C TYR A 43 3.14 -12.80 8.08
N ASN A 44 4.25 -13.11 7.44
CA ASN A 44 4.70 -12.61 6.13
C ASN A 44 4.79 -11.08 6.01
N GLY A 45 4.90 -10.34 7.10
CA GLY A 45 4.91 -8.87 7.07
C GLY A 45 3.61 -8.25 6.54
N LEU A 46 2.50 -8.98 6.59
CA LEU A 46 1.23 -8.57 6.00
C LEU A 46 0.46 -7.64 6.93
N TYR A 47 0.41 -6.35 6.60
CA TYR A 47 -0.51 -5.43 7.27
C TYR A 47 -1.96 -5.76 6.85
N ARG A 48 -2.77 -6.18 7.80
CA ARG A 48 -4.18 -6.50 7.56
C ARG A 48 -5.03 -6.08 8.75
N VAL A 49 -6.20 -5.52 8.47
CA VAL A 49 -7.21 -5.15 9.47
C VAL A 49 -8.50 -5.95 9.26
N ASN A 50 -9.29 -6.07 10.30
CA ASN A 50 -10.64 -6.62 10.22
C ASN A 50 -11.65 -5.56 9.79
N LYS A 51 -12.94 -5.91 9.69
CA LYS A 51 -14.02 -5.00 9.30
C LYS A 51 -14.19 -3.79 10.24
N GLN A 52 -13.66 -3.87 11.46
CA GLN A 52 -13.68 -2.77 12.43
C GLN A 52 -12.43 -1.89 12.37
N GLY A 53 -11.50 -2.16 11.44
CA GLY A 53 -10.26 -1.41 11.29
C GLY A 53 -9.12 -1.87 12.22
N PHE A 54 -9.31 -2.93 13.03
CA PHE A 54 -8.29 -3.41 13.95
C PHE A 54 -7.29 -4.34 13.27
N PHE A 55 -6.00 -4.17 13.57
CA PHE A 55 -4.95 -5.05 13.07
C PHE A 55 -5.20 -6.52 13.48
N ASN A 56 -5.22 -7.46 12.52
CA ASN A 56 -5.64 -8.83 12.79
C ASN A 56 -4.71 -9.92 12.25
N THR A 57 -3.53 -9.57 11.74
CA THR A 57 -2.55 -10.57 11.31
C THR A 57 -1.99 -11.34 12.52
N PRO A 58 -1.82 -12.66 12.45
CA PRO A 58 -1.19 -13.44 13.51
C PRO A 58 0.32 -13.21 13.57
N ILE A 59 0.96 -13.63 14.65
CA ILE A 59 2.42 -13.60 14.78
C ILE A 59 3.08 -14.43 13.67
N GLY A 60 4.23 -13.95 13.17
CA GLY A 60 5.08 -14.67 12.23
C GLY A 60 5.81 -15.84 12.89
N ARG A 61 6.32 -16.75 12.05
CA ARG A 61 7.04 -17.94 12.52
C ARG A 61 8.56 -17.76 12.66
N ASN A 62 9.07 -16.60 12.23
CA ASN A 62 10.50 -16.36 12.21
C ASN A 62 10.96 -15.79 13.56
N SER A 63 11.75 -16.58 14.30
CA SER A 63 12.28 -16.22 15.62
C SER A 63 13.53 -15.33 15.59
N SER A 64 14.17 -15.17 14.42
CA SER A 64 15.41 -14.37 14.25
C SER A 64 15.19 -13.14 13.37
N ILE A 65 14.10 -12.40 13.62
CA ILE A 65 13.81 -11.17 12.88
C ILE A 65 14.54 -10.00 13.52
N GLN A 66 15.29 -9.24 12.71
CA GLN A 66 15.69 -7.89 13.08
C GLN A 66 14.43 -7.00 13.08
N ILE A 67 13.93 -6.67 14.26
CA ILE A 67 12.69 -5.90 14.44
C ILE A 67 12.94 -4.45 14.07
N VAL A 68 14.03 -3.85 14.54
CA VAL A 68 14.40 -2.46 14.29
C VAL A 68 15.55 -2.39 13.29
N ASN A 69 15.30 -1.73 12.16
CA ASN A 69 16.34 -1.30 11.24
C ASN A 69 16.69 0.16 11.54
N GLU A 70 17.49 0.39 12.59
CA GLU A 70 17.83 1.74 13.07
C GLU A 70 18.42 2.60 11.96
N LYS A 71 19.42 2.09 11.22
CA LYS A 71 20.05 2.83 10.11
C LYS A 71 19.04 3.24 9.04
N GLY A 72 18.13 2.34 8.68
CA GLY A 72 17.10 2.64 7.70
C GLY A 72 16.11 3.70 8.20
N ILE A 73 15.67 3.60 9.45
CA ILE A 73 14.75 4.57 10.06
C ILE A 73 15.39 5.95 10.15
N LEU A 74 16.64 6.03 10.64
CA LEU A 74 17.37 7.29 10.75
C LEU A 74 17.64 7.91 9.38
N GLY A 75 18.05 7.10 8.38
CA GLY A 75 18.29 7.58 7.03
C GLY A 75 17.03 8.12 6.34
N ILE A 76 15.89 7.45 6.52
CA ILE A 76 14.60 7.96 6.02
C ILE A 76 14.20 9.24 6.75
N SER A 77 14.38 9.29 8.08
CA SER A 77 14.08 10.47 8.87
C SER A 77 14.93 11.68 8.41
N GLU A 78 16.24 11.47 8.22
CA GLU A 78 17.13 12.50 7.70
C GLU A 78 16.68 12.99 6.32
N TYR A 79 16.42 12.08 5.38
CA TYR A 79 15.93 12.42 4.05
C TYR A 79 14.63 13.24 4.09
N LEU A 80 13.64 12.80 4.86
CA LEU A 80 12.34 13.47 4.96
C LEU A 80 12.44 14.87 5.59
N ASN A 81 13.45 15.12 6.45
CA ASN A 81 13.66 16.44 7.05
C ASN A 81 14.54 17.37 6.19
N MET A 82 15.42 16.82 5.34
CA MET A 82 16.29 17.61 4.47
C MET A 82 15.66 17.92 3.11
N ALA A 83 14.91 16.98 2.55
CA ALA A 83 14.24 17.16 1.28
C ALA A 83 12.91 17.93 1.46
N LYS A 84 12.48 18.62 0.40
CA LYS A 84 11.11 19.20 0.37
C LYS A 84 10.10 18.10 0.13
N VAL A 85 9.84 17.31 1.17
CA VAL A 85 8.88 16.22 1.14
C VAL A 85 7.65 16.63 1.93
N GLU A 86 6.49 16.56 1.31
CA GLU A 86 5.20 16.71 1.95
C GLU A 86 4.48 15.36 1.96
N ILE A 87 4.07 14.90 3.15
CA ILE A 87 3.32 13.65 3.32
C ILE A 87 1.86 14.03 3.57
N LEU A 88 1.02 13.68 2.61
CA LEU A 88 -0.42 13.93 2.69
C LEU A 88 -1.17 12.67 3.10
N ASN A 89 -2.25 12.82 3.83
CA ASN A 89 -3.19 11.77 4.19
C ASN A 89 -4.60 12.22 3.83
N GLY A 90 -5.24 11.53 2.90
CA GLY A 90 -6.57 11.87 2.42
C GLY A 90 -6.82 11.35 1.02
N ASP A 91 -7.77 11.98 0.35
CA ASP A 91 -8.16 11.66 -1.01
C ASP A 91 -7.06 12.06 -2.01
N TYR A 92 -6.69 11.15 -2.91
CA TYR A 92 -5.65 11.36 -3.92
C TYR A 92 -5.98 12.45 -4.95
N HIS A 93 -7.24 12.80 -5.12
CA HIS A 93 -7.64 13.90 -6.00
C HIS A 93 -7.08 15.25 -5.52
N ILE A 94 -6.95 15.45 -4.21
CA ILE A 94 -6.52 16.74 -3.64
C ILE A 94 -5.15 17.17 -4.17
N PRO A 95 -4.07 16.38 -4.03
CA PRO A 95 -2.76 16.76 -4.58
C PRO A 95 -2.75 16.84 -6.11
N LEU A 96 -3.58 16.06 -6.80
CA LEU A 96 -3.60 16.05 -8.27
C LEU A 96 -4.27 17.30 -8.87
N GLN A 97 -5.14 17.97 -8.12
CA GLN A 97 -5.74 19.24 -8.57
C GLN A 97 -4.72 20.37 -8.72
N ILE A 98 -3.69 20.37 -7.89
CA ILE A 98 -2.64 21.40 -7.90
C ILE A 98 -1.42 21.04 -8.77
N ALA A 99 -1.38 19.82 -9.32
CA ALA A 99 -0.32 19.38 -10.21
C ALA A 99 -0.25 20.23 -11.50
N THR A 100 0.95 20.50 -11.96
CA THR A 100 1.26 21.32 -13.13
C THR A 100 2.06 20.54 -14.18
N LYS A 101 2.19 21.07 -15.38
CA LYS A 101 2.97 20.46 -16.47
C LYS A 101 4.46 20.20 -16.15
N ASN A 102 4.97 20.77 -15.06
CA ASN A 102 6.35 20.55 -14.62
C ASN A 102 6.46 19.39 -13.62
N ASP A 103 5.33 18.86 -13.19
CA ASP A 103 5.28 17.77 -12.25
C ASP A 103 5.24 16.42 -12.97
N PHE A 104 5.63 15.39 -12.23
CA PHE A 104 5.49 14.00 -12.62
C PHE A 104 4.63 13.28 -11.58
N VAL A 105 3.62 12.57 -12.04
CA VAL A 105 2.68 11.85 -11.18
C VAL A 105 2.93 10.35 -11.27
N PHE A 106 3.15 9.71 -10.11
CA PHE A 106 3.20 8.26 -10.00
C PHE A 106 1.97 7.77 -9.21
N LEU A 107 1.18 6.91 -9.83
CA LEU A 107 -0.05 6.35 -9.28
C LEU A 107 0.12 4.85 -9.05
N ASP A 108 -0.03 4.43 -7.79
CA ASP A 108 0.01 3.02 -7.38
C ASP A 108 -1.27 2.69 -6.60
N PRO A 109 -2.41 2.58 -7.30
CA PRO A 109 -3.71 2.33 -6.69
C PRO A 109 -3.83 0.90 -6.18
N PRO A 110 -4.86 0.56 -5.40
CA PRO A 110 -5.25 -0.82 -5.21
C PRO A 110 -5.55 -1.46 -6.58
N TYR A 111 -4.84 -2.56 -6.88
CA TYR A 111 -4.91 -3.20 -8.20
C TYR A 111 -6.25 -3.88 -8.44
N TYR A 112 -6.70 -3.83 -9.68
CA TYR A 112 -7.90 -4.55 -10.10
C TYR A 112 -7.72 -6.07 -9.93
N PRO A 113 -8.71 -6.79 -9.36
CA PRO A 113 -8.58 -8.21 -9.06
C PRO A 113 -8.58 -9.07 -10.33
N THR A 114 -7.62 -9.99 -10.44
CA THR A 114 -7.48 -10.88 -11.59
C THR A 114 -8.13 -12.27 -11.40
N ASN A 115 -8.59 -12.61 -10.18
CA ASN A 115 -9.17 -13.92 -9.87
C ASN A 115 -10.66 -13.82 -9.55
N LYS A 116 -11.46 -14.77 -10.08
CA LYS A 116 -12.91 -14.86 -9.80
C LYS A 116 -13.25 -14.96 -8.31
N ASP A 117 -12.42 -15.63 -7.52
CA ASP A 117 -12.59 -15.70 -6.05
C ASP A 117 -12.29 -14.36 -5.35
N SER A 118 -11.54 -13.50 -6.00
CA SER A 118 -11.31 -12.13 -5.54
C SER A 118 -12.52 -11.26 -5.85
N PHE A 119 -13.24 -11.47 -6.95
CA PHE A 119 -14.47 -10.74 -7.28
C PHE A 119 -15.53 -10.83 -6.18
N LEU A 120 -15.75 -12.02 -5.59
CA LEU A 120 -16.70 -12.22 -4.48
C LEU A 120 -16.28 -11.53 -3.16
N ARG A 121 -15.00 -11.18 -3.03
CA ARG A 121 -14.47 -10.40 -1.89
C ARG A 121 -14.43 -8.90 -2.18
N TYR A 122 -14.48 -8.50 -3.43
CA TYR A 122 -14.35 -7.13 -3.89
C TYR A 122 -15.68 -6.37 -4.00
N ASP A 123 -16.84 -7.03 -3.90
CA ASP A 123 -18.11 -6.37 -3.61
C ASP A 123 -18.10 -5.60 -2.28
N VAL A 124 -17.02 -5.76 -1.49
CA VAL A 124 -16.77 -5.05 -0.23
C VAL A 124 -15.45 -4.25 -0.30
N SER A 125 -14.77 -4.22 -1.46
CA SER A 125 -13.55 -3.44 -1.62
C SER A 125 -13.89 -1.96 -1.74
N PRO A 126 -13.21 -1.09 -0.98
CA PRO A 126 -13.37 0.36 -1.15
C PRO A 126 -12.75 0.88 -2.47
N PHE A 127 -12.17 0.00 -3.32
CA PHE A 127 -11.58 0.36 -4.61
C PHE A 127 -11.94 -0.71 -5.65
N GLY A 128 -13.14 -0.59 -6.22
CA GLY A 128 -13.69 -1.49 -7.25
C GLY A 128 -13.59 -0.90 -8.65
N ILE A 129 -14.48 -1.35 -9.54
CA ILE A 129 -14.47 -0.90 -10.94
C ILE A 129 -14.81 0.59 -11.06
N GLN A 130 -15.68 1.11 -10.19
CA GLN A 130 -16.05 2.52 -10.24
C GLN A 130 -14.85 3.40 -9.89
N GLU A 131 -14.11 3.06 -8.86
CA GLU A 131 -12.90 3.80 -8.46
C GLU A 131 -11.79 3.68 -9.51
N GLN A 132 -11.73 2.57 -10.26
CA GLN A 132 -10.83 2.45 -11.43
C GLN A 132 -11.25 3.37 -12.58
N LEU A 133 -12.55 3.54 -12.82
CA LEU A 133 -13.06 4.48 -13.80
C LEU A 133 -12.76 5.94 -13.39
N ASP A 134 -12.98 6.26 -12.12
CA ASP A 134 -12.69 7.59 -11.57
C ASP A 134 -11.20 7.91 -11.67
N LEU A 135 -10.32 6.92 -11.40
CA LEU A 135 -8.87 7.07 -11.57
C LEU A 135 -8.48 7.29 -13.03
N LYS A 136 -9.14 6.57 -13.97
CA LYS A 136 -8.92 6.79 -15.41
C LYS A 136 -9.28 8.22 -15.82
N GLU A 137 -10.38 8.75 -15.31
CA GLU A 137 -10.77 10.15 -15.55
C GLU A 137 -9.70 11.12 -15.05
N VAL A 138 -9.12 10.86 -13.89
CA VAL A 138 -7.98 11.65 -13.37
C VAL A 138 -6.77 11.56 -14.30
N CYS A 139 -6.45 10.37 -14.83
CA CYS A 139 -5.37 10.20 -15.80
C CYS A 139 -5.62 11.00 -17.09
N ASP A 140 -6.88 11.05 -17.55
CA ASP A 140 -7.29 11.84 -18.72
C ASP A 140 -7.10 13.34 -18.47
N GLN A 141 -7.51 13.83 -17.30
CA GLN A 141 -7.30 15.22 -16.89
C GLN A 141 -5.81 15.59 -16.79
N LEU A 142 -4.96 14.69 -16.27
CA LEU A 142 -3.53 14.89 -16.25
C LEU A 142 -2.96 14.98 -17.68
N ASN A 143 -3.42 14.11 -18.57
CA ASN A 143 -3.00 14.11 -19.97
C ASN A 143 -3.42 15.40 -20.70
N GLU A 144 -4.63 15.87 -20.52
CA GLU A 144 -5.12 17.15 -21.08
C GLU A 144 -4.30 18.34 -20.60
N LYS A 145 -3.84 18.32 -19.35
CA LYS A 145 -2.95 19.34 -18.77
C LYS A 145 -1.48 19.19 -19.19
N ASN A 146 -1.14 18.18 -20.01
CA ASN A 146 0.23 17.81 -20.37
C ASN A 146 1.10 17.49 -19.14
N ILE A 147 0.53 16.88 -18.11
CA ILE A 147 1.22 16.38 -16.95
C ILE A 147 1.58 14.91 -17.21
N ARG A 148 2.87 14.57 -17.09
CA ARG A 148 3.32 13.20 -17.28
C ARG A 148 2.93 12.34 -16.09
N PHE A 149 2.40 11.15 -16.38
CA PHE A 149 2.09 10.19 -15.33
C PHE A 149 2.56 8.77 -15.69
N ILE A 150 2.76 8.00 -14.65
CA ILE A 150 2.82 6.53 -14.66
C ILE A 150 1.78 6.02 -13.69
N GLU A 151 1.01 5.02 -14.11
CA GLU A 151 0.14 4.22 -13.25
C GLU A 151 0.56 2.76 -13.33
N THR A 152 0.50 2.05 -12.20
CA THR A 152 0.72 0.62 -12.10
C THR A 152 -0.58 -0.11 -11.79
N ASN A 153 -0.86 -1.23 -12.47
CA ASN A 153 -2.08 -2.01 -12.24
C ASN A 153 -1.92 -3.49 -12.62
N SER A 154 -2.97 -4.27 -12.37
CA SER A 154 -3.02 -5.67 -12.81
C SER A 154 -3.03 -5.76 -14.33
N ASP A 155 -2.29 -6.74 -14.86
CA ASP A 155 -2.42 -7.13 -16.26
C ASP A 155 -3.66 -8.00 -16.46
N CYS A 156 -4.76 -7.36 -16.85
CA CYS A 156 -6.03 -8.01 -17.17
C CYS A 156 -6.74 -7.29 -18.32
N GLU A 157 -7.73 -7.95 -18.91
CA GLU A 157 -8.43 -7.44 -20.08
C GLU A 157 -9.18 -6.13 -19.78
N GLU A 158 -9.76 -6.02 -18.60
CA GLU A 158 -10.52 -4.86 -18.15
C GLU A 158 -9.63 -3.61 -18.07
N ILE A 159 -8.48 -3.73 -17.43
CA ILE A 159 -7.52 -2.62 -17.30
C ILE A 159 -6.90 -2.29 -18.67
N ARG A 160 -6.53 -3.30 -19.47
CA ARG A 160 -6.00 -3.07 -20.82
C ARG A 160 -6.99 -2.31 -21.71
N LYS A 161 -8.29 -2.61 -21.61
CA LYS A 161 -9.34 -1.88 -22.35
C LYS A 161 -9.53 -0.48 -21.79
N LEU A 162 -9.58 -0.32 -20.48
CA LEU A 162 -9.80 0.95 -19.82
C LEU A 162 -8.74 1.99 -20.20
N TYR A 163 -7.49 1.55 -20.31
CA TYR A 163 -6.34 2.40 -20.64
C TYR A 163 -5.85 2.21 -22.09
N SER A 164 -6.71 1.79 -23.01
CA SER A 164 -6.32 1.48 -24.40
C SER A 164 -5.71 2.65 -25.17
N GLU A 165 -5.99 3.88 -24.77
CA GLU A 165 -5.47 5.11 -25.37
C GLU A 165 -4.06 5.46 -24.90
N TYR A 166 -3.57 4.80 -23.85
CA TYR A 166 -2.27 5.04 -23.25
C TYR A 166 -1.28 3.93 -23.60
N ARG A 167 0.00 4.28 -23.50
CA ARG A 167 1.07 3.31 -23.64
C ARG A 167 1.03 2.32 -22.48
N GLN A 168 0.99 1.03 -22.79
CA GLN A 168 0.95 -0.07 -21.82
C GLN A 168 2.21 -0.91 -21.96
N ILE A 169 2.90 -1.12 -20.85
CA ILE A 169 4.13 -1.90 -20.78
C ILE A 169 3.90 -3.06 -19.81
N GLU A 170 3.99 -4.29 -20.31
CA GLU A 170 3.89 -5.48 -19.47
C GLU A 170 5.20 -5.72 -18.73
N VAL A 171 5.11 -6.02 -17.44
CA VAL A 171 6.25 -6.27 -16.57
C VAL A 171 6.07 -7.59 -15.83
N ASP A 172 7.08 -8.43 -15.86
CA ASP A 172 7.13 -9.63 -15.02
C ASP A 172 7.53 -9.26 -13.60
N VAL A 173 6.65 -9.54 -12.64
CA VAL A 173 6.88 -9.21 -11.22
C VAL A 173 7.01 -10.45 -10.36
N ARG A 174 7.84 -10.33 -9.32
CA ARG A 174 8.01 -11.35 -8.30
C ARG A 174 7.11 -11.05 -7.11
N ARG A 175 6.04 -11.83 -6.92
CA ARG A 175 5.14 -11.69 -5.77
C ARG A 175 5.74 -12.35 -4.54
N CYS A 176 6.23 -11.56 -3.59
CA CYS A 176 6.86 -12.06 -2.36
C CYS A 176 5.87 -12.65 -1.34
N ILE A 177 4.57 -12.36 -1.44
CA ILE A 177 3.54 -12.67 -0.43
C ILE A 177 2.71 -13.93 -0.79
N ASN A 178 3.20 -14.82 -1.63
CA ASN A 178 2.46 -16.03 -1.94
C ASN A 178 3.08 -17.25 -1.25
N ALA A 179 2.28 -18.01 -0.47
CA ALA A 179 2.71 -19.21 0.23
C ALA A 179 3.09 -20.36 -0.74
N LYS A 180 2.55 -20.37 -1.96
CA LYS A 180 2.85 -21.38 -2.99
C LYS A 180 3.95 -20.86 -3.92
N VAL A 181 5.02 -21.65 -4.09
CA VAL A 181 6.19 -21.30 -4.91
C VAL A 181 5.81 -20.96 -6.36
N ASN A 182 4.86 -21.69 -6.95
CA ASN A 182 4.38 -21.48 -8.33
C ASN A 182 3.51 -20.22 -8.51
N GLY A 183 3.05 -19.57 -7.43
CA GLY A 183 2.27 -18.33 -7.48
C GLY A 183 3.11 -17.06 -7.26
N ARG A 184 4.45 -17.16 -7.27
CA ARG A 184 5.34 -16.02 -6.99
C ARG A 184 5.70 -15.19 -8.22
N ARG A 185 5.22 -15.56 -9.40
CA ARG A 185 5.36 -14.76 -10.62
C ARG A 185 4.00 -14.24 -11.03
N GLY A 186 3.94 -12.99 -11.40
CA GLY A 186 2.76 -12.33 -11.93
C GLY A 186 3.16 -11.33 -12.99
N LYS A 187 2.18 -10.91 -13.78
CA LYS A 187 2.33 -9.82 -14.74
C LYS A 187 1.59 -8.61 -14.20
N GLU A 188 2.18 -7.47 -14.39
CA GLU A 188 1.60 -6.18 -14.06
C GLU A 188 1.74 -5.25 -15.25
N LEU A 189 0.91 -4.23 -15.31
CA LEU A 189 0.98 -3.19 -16.34
C LEU A 189 1.57 -1.93 -15.76
N ILE A 190 2.46 -1.31 -16.53
CA ILE A 190 2.81 0.09 -16.39
C ILE A 190 2.09 0.85 -17.51
N ILE A 191 1.30 1.82 -17.14
CA ILE A 191 0.49 2.65 -18.02
C ILE A 191 1.04 4.07 -17.97
N CYS A 192 1.30 4.70 -19.12
CA CYS A 192 1.85 6.06 -19.15
C CYS A 192 1.37 6.83 -20.38
N ASN A 193 1.40 8.18 -20.28
CA ASN A 193 0.98 9.08 -21.35
C ASN A 193 2.13 9.69 -22.16
N TYR A 194 3.31 9.08 -22.12
CA TYR A 194 4.50 9.58 -22.86
C TYR A 194 5.34 8.44 -23.42
#